data_49247fa118e56e0d1e41bcafe8660970
#
_entry.id   49247fa118e56e0d1e41bcafe8660970
#
_cell.length_a   1.000
_cell.length_b   1.000
_cell.length_c   1.000
_cell.angle_alpha   90.00
_cell.angle_beta   90.00
_cell.angle_gamma   90.00
#
_symmetry.space_group_name_H-M   'P 1'
#
loop_
_entity.id
_entity.type
_entity.pdbx_description
1 polymer ?
#
loop_
_entity_poly.entity_id
_entity_poly.type
_entity_poly.pdbx_seq_one_letter_code
_entity_poly.pdbx_strand_id
1 'polypeptide(L)'
;MQRVKRRTFSGVVCEQEVYNVPDRIKSLEKAEPRPRFKNEEEPELHRIGISRRKHARLINENYGPTSLYSTLTLDNESEVHTFDEARRIRDLYVRRLKYHVPDAKINIYMGRGKTTFRIHFHMISEGVSEKLIRDLWGLGDVLRIEHLREHNYYNGVDYGRDYTGLANYLFDHWTPEQGGHRWKQTKNLKRPEREEPTAVKRNYSTTRPPRPPKGYVLVESKETQWGYLYFKYVLTPPKHERRRKRPIE
;
A
#
# COMPACT_ATOMS: atom_id res chain seq x y z
N MET A 1 -5.22 -1.59 -31.95
CA MET A 1 -5.01 -1.62 -30.49
C MET A 1 -5.39 -3.01 -29.98
N GLN A 2 -4.50 -3.66 -29.26
CA GLN A 2 -4.75 -4.95 -28.65
C GLN A 2 -5.20 -4.76 -27.19
N ARG A 3 -6.29 -5.44 -26.78
CA ARG A 3 -6.73 -5.45 -25.40
C ARG A 3 -6.01 -6.55 -24.64
N VAL A 4 -5.40 -6.19 -23.51
CA VAL A 4 -4.62 -7.10 -22.67
C VAL A 4 -5.11 -7.07 -21.24
N LYS A 5 -4.82 -8.15 -20.51
CA LYS A 5 -5.04 -8.25 -19.07
C LYS A 5 -3.73 -8.56 -18.37
N ARG A 6 -3.60 -8.12 -17.12
CA ARG A 6 -2.45 -8.42 -16.28
C ARG A 6 -2.87 -8.51 -14.83
N ARG A 7 -2.31 -9.45 -14.09
CA ARG A 7 -2.47 -9.58 -12.64
C ARG A 7 -1.23 -9.10 -11.92
N THR A 8 -1.45 -8.60 -10.71
CA THR A 8 -0.40 -8.27 -9.75
C THR A 8 -0.82 -8.87 -8.42
N PHE A 9 0.02 -9.72 -7.85
CA PHE A 9 -0.19 -10.32 -6.54
C PHE A 9 0.65 -9.55 -5.51
N SER A 10 0.05 -9.25 -4.36
CA SER A 10 0.70 -8.57 -3.24
C SER A 10 0.11 -9.11 -1.94
N GLY A 11 0.80 -10.03 -1.28
CA GLY A 11 0.30 -10.77 -0.14
C GLY A 11 -1.02 -11.48 -0.47
N VAL A 12 -2.10 -11.16 0.25
CA VAL A 12 -3.43 -11.74 0.03
C VAL A 12 -4.25 -11.02 -1.04
N VAL A 13 -3.75 -9.93 -1.62
CA VAL A 13 -4.45 -9.12 -2.62
C VAL A 13 -3.99 -9.50 -4.01
N CYS A 14 -4.94 -9.74 -4.92
CA CYS A 14 -4.69 -9.85 -6.35
C CYS A 14 -5.45 -8.75 -7.08
N GLU A 15 -4.73 -7.91 -7.80
CA GLU A 15 -5.32 -6.89 -8.66
C GLU A 15 -5.21 -7.32 -10.11
N GLN A 16 -6.31 -7.25 -10.86
CA GLN A 16 -6.33 -7.52 -12.30
C GLN A 16 -6.71 -6.27 -13.06
N GLU A 17 -5.85 -5.86 -13.96
CA GLU A 17 -6.01 -4.72 -14.86
C GLU A 17 -6.33 -5.24 -16.27
N VAL A 18 -7.30 -4.59 -16.97
CA VAL A 18 -7.59 -4.84 -18.39
C VAL A 18 -7.52 -3.50 -19.11
N TYR A 19 -6.67 -3.40 -20.11
CA TYR A 19 -6.39 -2.14 -20.80
C TYR A 19 -5.95 -2.36 -22.25
N ASN A 20 -5.97 -1.30 -23.03
CA ASN A 20 -5.55 -1.32 -24.43
C ASN A 20 -4.06 -0.97 -24.54
N VAL A 21 -3.34 -1.73 -25.38
CA VAL A 21 -1.96 -1.43 -25.76
C VAL A 21 -1.90 -1.14 -27.26
N PRO A 22 -1.01 -0.24 -27.71
CA PRO A 22 -0.78 -0.02 -29.13
C PRO A 22 -0.26 -1.30 -29.80
N ASP A 23 -0.66 -1.56 -31.04
CA ASP A 23 -0.03 -2.59 -31.84
C ASP A 23 1.41 -2.18 -32.16
N ARG A 24 2.38 -3.00 -31.83
CA ARG A 24 3.81 -2.70 -32.01
C ARG A 24 4.17 -2.33 -33.46
N ILE A 25 3.46 -2.86 -34.44
CA ILE A 25 3.71 -2.63 -35.88
C ILE A 25 3.26 -1.22 -36.31
N LYS A 26 2.22 -0.64 -35.68
CA LYS A 26 1.72 0.70 -35.98
C LYS A 26 2.42 1.83 -35.19
N SER A 27 3.20 1.49 -34.18
CA SER A 27 3.92 2.49 -33.37
C SER A 27 5.20 3.00 -33.99
N LEU A 28 5.64 2.44 -35.10
CA LEU A 28 6.80 2.93 -35.91
C LEU A 28 6.42 4.04 -36.89
N GLU A 29 5.14 4.17 -37.24
CA GLU A 29 4.66 5.38 -37.91
C GLU A 29 4.48 6.46 -36.84
N LYS A 30 5.22 7.56 -36.95
CA LYS A 30 5.17 8.74 -36.07
C LYS A 30 3.74 9.27 -35.96
N ALA A 31 2.93 8.65 -35.10
CA ALA A 31 1.69 9.26 -34.68
C ALA A 31 2.06 10.42 -33.75
N GLU A 32 1.62 11.63 -34.08
CA GLU A 32 1.74 12.76 -33.17
C GLU A 32 1.22 12.36 -31.79
N PRO A 33 1.93 12.69 -30.70
CA PRO A 33 1.51 12.34 -29.37
C PRO A 33 0.16 12.99 -29.08
N ARG A 34 -0.90 12.21 -29.12
CA ARG A 34 -2.23 12.70 -28.70
C ARG A 34 -2.15 13.08 -27.23
N PRO A 35 -2.60 14.27 -26.84
CA PRO A 35 -2.66 14.66 -25.44
C PRO A 35 -3.48 13.61 -24.68
N ARG A 36 -2.83 12.93 -23.72
CA ARG A 36 -3.46 11.90 -22.87
C ARG A 36 -4.40 12.49 -21.83
N PHE A 37 -4.32 13.80 -21.62
CA PHE A 37 -4.95 14.48 -20.51
C PHE A 37 -5.69 15.72 -21.03
N LYS A 38 -6.81 16.05 -20.37
CA LYS A 38 -7.67 17.17 -20.77
C LYS A 38 -7.19 18.51 -20.25
N ASN A 39 -6.41 18.52 -19.17
CA ASN A 39 -5.86 19.71 -18.53
C ASN A 39 -4.45 19.40 -17.97
N GLU A 40 -3.75 20.42 -17.50
CA GLU A 40 -2.37 20.30 -16.97
C GLU A 40 -2.30 19.56 -15.63
N GLU A 41 -3.37 19.51 -14.85
CA GLU A 41 -3.43 18.84 -13.55
C GLU A 41 -3.62 17.31 -13.65
N GLU A 42 -4.29 16.82 -14.71
CA GLU A 42 -4.56 15.38 -14.87
C GLU A 42 -3.29 14.50 -14.90
N PRO A 43 -2.15 14.88 -15.50
CA PRO A 43 -0.93 14.10 -15.44
C PRO A 43 -0.40 13.90 -14.03
N GLU A 44 -0.51 14.92 -13.18
CA GLU A 44 -0.06 14.84 -11.79
C GLU A 44 -0.96 13.92 -10.96
N LEU A 45 -2.28 14.06 -11.06
CA LEU A 45 -3.25 13.18 -10.41
C LEU A 45 -3.07 11.72 -10.85
N HIS A 46 -2.78 11.49 -12.13
CA HIS A 46 -2.50 10.15 -12.64
C HIS A 46 -1.21 9.57 -12.04
N ARG A 47 -0.13 10.36 -11.96
CA ARG A 47 1.14 9.95 -11.32
C ARG A 47 0.97 9.62 -9.85
N ILE A 48 0.22 10.45 -9.12
CA ILE A 48 -0.15 10.23 -7.72
C ILE A 48 -0.92 8.91 -7.58
N GLY A 49 -1.91 8.66 -8.41
CA GLY A 49 -2.70 7.43 -8.41
C GLY A 49 -1.85 6.17 -8.67
N ILE A 50 -0.89 6.23 -9.59
CA ILE A 50 0.07 5.14 -9.83
C ILE A 50 0.97 4.93 -8.61
N SER A 51 1.50 6.00 -8.03
CA SER A 51 2.38 5.95 -6.86
C SER A 51 1.65 5.35 -5.66
N ARG A 52 0.41 5.78 -5.41
CA ARG A 52 -0.46 5.27 -4.35
C ARG A 52 -0.69 3.76 -4.49
N ARG A 53 -1.02 3.27 -5.68
CA ARG A 53 -1.20 1.83 -5.92
C ARG A 53 0.10 1.03 -5.72
N LYS A 54 1.23 1.54 -6.23
CA LYS A 54 2.54 0.90 -6.02
C LYS A 54 2.87 0.80 -4.53
N HIS A 55 2.58 1.85 -3.78
CA HIS A 55 2.76 1.88 -2.33
C HIS A 55 1.88 0.85 -1.62
N ALA A 56 0.57 0.81 -1.91
CA ALA A 56 -0.36 -0.15 -1.31
C ALA A 56 0.05 -1.61 -1.60
N ARG A 57 0.46 -1.90 -2.83
CA ARG A 57 1.00 -3.21 -3.22
C ARG A 57 2.26 -3.58 -2.42
N LEU A 58 3.15 -2.61 -2.20
CA LEU A 58 4.37 -2.83 -1.42
C LEU A 58 4.05 -3.17 0.05
N ILE A 59 3.11 -2.46 0.66
CA ILE A 59 2.67 -2.71 2.03
C ILE A 59 2.02 -4.10 2.13
N ASN A 60 1.09 -4.44 1.26
CA ASN A 60 0.42 -5.74 1.24
C ASN A 60 1.40 -6.92 1.04
N GLU A 61 2.49 -6.72 0.28
CA GLU A 61 3.49 -7.77 0.01
C GLU A 61 4.40 -8.04 1.20
N ASN A 62 4.67 -7.03 2.03
CA ASN A 62 5.75 -7.11 3.01
C ASN A 62 5.31 -7.21 4.46
N TYR A 63 4.05 -6.88 4.75
CA TYR A 63 3.57 -6.79 6.11
C TYR A 63 2.36 -7.69 6.35
N GLY A 64 2.26 -8.19 7.57
CA GLY A 64 1.23 -9.11 8.01
C GLY A 64 0.83 -8.88 9.46
N PRO A 65 0.05 -9.78 10.07
CA PRO A 65 -0.41 -9.64 11.45
C PRO A 65 0.71 -9.64 12.50
N THR A 66 1.90 -10.15 12.16
CA THR A 66 3.10 -10.08 13.00
C THR A 66 3.78 -8.72 12.97
N SER A 67 3.50 -7.93 11.95
CA SER A 67 4.04 -6.58 11.82
C SER A 67 3.39 -5.61 12.80
N LEU A 68 4.18 -4.62 13.23
CA LEU A 68 3.72 -3.57 14.15
C LEU A 68 3.48 -2.26 13.40
N TYR A 69 2.36 -1.62 13.72
CA TYR A 69 2.09 -0.23 13.42
C TYR A 69 2.37 0.63 14.65
N SER A 70 3.16 1.69 14.50
CA SER A 70 3.57 2.56 15.59
C SER A 70 3.32 4.02 15.25
N THR A 71 2.90 4.81 16.24
CA THR A 71 2.84 6.27 16.16
C THR A 71 3.80 6.87 17.18
N LEU A 72 4.78 7.62 16.70
CA LEU A 72 5.86 8.23 17.46
C LEU A 72 5.72 9.75 17.38
N THR A 73 5.81 10.44 18.52
CA THR A 73 5.75 11.91 18.58
C THR A 73 7.04 12.49 19.10
N LEU A 74 7.27 13.74 18.77
CA LEU A 74 8.35 14.53 19.36
C LEU A 74 7.81 15.26 20.59
N ASP A 75 8.63 15.45 21.62
CA ASP A 75 8.28 16.24 22.80
C ASP A 75 8.02 17.71 22.46
N ASN A 76 7.26 18.40 23.30
CA ASN A 76 7.04 19.84 23.17
C ASN A 76 8.35 20.62 23.35
N GLU A 77 9.26 20.08 24.15
CA GLU A 77 10.59 20.66 24.45
C GLU A 77 11.62 20.34 23.35
N SER A 78 11.23 19.49 22.36
CA SER A 78 12.15 19.18 21.27
C SER A 78 12.38 20.44 20.42
N GLU A 79 13.64 20.75 20.16
CA GLU A 79 14.06 21.83 19.25
C GLU A 79 13.75 21.55 17.77
N VAL A 80 12.92 20.53 17.49
CA VAL A 80 12.61 20.07 16.13
C VAL A 80 11.40 20.82 15.58
N HIS A 81 11.67 21.88 14.86
CA HIS A 81 10.63 22.73 14.27
C HIS A 81 10.48 22.55 12.75
N THR A 82 11.46 21.95 12.10
CA THR A 82 11.50 21.81 10.65
C THR A 82 11.36 20.37 10.19
N PHE A 83 10.82 20.18 9.00
CA PHE A 83 10.76 18.87 8.39
C PHE A 83 12.16 18.31 8.04
N ASP A 84 13.17 19.17 7.85
CA ASP A 84 14.55 18.72 7.59
C ASP A 84 15.19 18.09 8.81
N GLU A 85 15.02 18.68 9.98
CA GLU A 85 15.47 18.12 11.26
C GLU A 85 14.74 16.81 11.54
N ALA A 86 13.42 16.80 11.38
CA ALA A 86 12.61 15.59 11.55
C ALA A 86 13.04 14.45 10.60
N ARG A 87 13.45 14.77 9.35
CA ARG A 87 14.01 13.77 8.43
C ARG A 87 15.32 13.18 8.94
N ARG A 88 16.22 14.00 9.51
CA ARG A 88 17.47 13.51 10.08
C ARG A 88 17.23 12.56 11.26
N ILE A 89 16.30 12.91 12.14
CA ILE A 89 15.88 12.10 13.28
C ILE A 89 15.30 10.77 12.79
N ARG A 90 14.36 10.80 11.88
CA ARG A 90 13.76 9.63 11.26
C ARG A 90 14.83 8.68 10.69
N ASP A 91 15.78 9.24 9.94
CA ASP A 91 16.81 8.46 9.27
C ASP A 91 17.81 7.86 10.27
N LEU A 92 18.13 8.58 11.34
CA LEU A 92 18.94 8.08 12.45
C LEU A 92 18.21 6.96 13.20
N TYR A 93 16.94 7.16 13.51
CA TYR A 93 16.13 6.16 14.20
C TYR A 93 16.02 4.84 13.41
N VAL A 94 15.72 4.91 12.11
CA VAL A 94 15.71 3.73 11.24
C VAL A 94 17.09 3.06 11.20
N ARG A 95 18.17 3.82 11.21
CA ARG A 95 19.54 3.27 11.25
C ARG A 95 19.80 2.53 12.56
N ARG A 96 19.40 3.08 13.71
CA ARG A 96 19.52 2.42 15.02
C ARG A 96 18.71 1.12 15.07
N LEU A 97 17.46 1.14 14.62
CA LEU A 97 16.65 -0.09 14.53
C LEU A 97 17.33 -1.16 13.65
N LYS A 98 17.85 -0.76 12.48
CA LYS A 98 18.57 -1.66 11.57
C LYS A 98 19.90 -2.15 12.14
N TYR A 99 20.55 -1.41 13.02
CA TYR A 99 21.76 -1.85 13.72
C TYR A 99 21.46 -3.02 14.66
N HIS A 100 20.34 -2.95 15.42
CA HIS A 100 19.91 -4.01 16.32
C HIS A 100 19.24 -5.18 15.61
N VAL A 101 18.51 -4.90 14.52
CA VAL A 101 17.78 -5.91 13.73
C VAL A 101 18.09 -5.69 12.23
N PRO A 102 19.20 -6.27 11.74
CA PRO A 102 19.64 -6.09 10.35
C PRO A 102 18.60 -6.44 9.29
N ASP A 103 17.76 -7.43 9.53
CA ASP A 103 16.73 -7.90 8.61
C ASP A 103 15.37 -7.22 8.78
N ALA A 104 15.23 -6.28 9.73
CA ALA A 104 14.00 -5.53 9.91
C ALA A 104 13.50 -4.90 8.60
N LYS A 105 12.21 -5.04 8.32
CA LYS A 105 11.52 -4.30 7.25
C LYS A 105 10.82 -3.12 7.88
N ILE A 106 11.05 -1.92 7.37
CA ILE A 106 10.52 -0.68 7.96
C ILE A 106 10.04 0.24 6.84
N ASN A 107 8.80 0.72 6.99
CA ASN A 107 8.28 1.90 6.30
C ASN A 107 7.93 2.95 7.35
N ILE A 108 8.45 4.16 7.23
CA ILE A 108 8.19 5.25 8.16
C ILE A 108 7.78 6.52 7.40
N TYR A 109 6.73 7.13 7.89
CA TYR A 109 6.04 8.29 7.31
C TYR A 109 6.11 9.43 8.30
N MET A 110 6.17 10.63 7.80
CA MET A 110 6.19 11.85 8.59
C MET A 110 4.90 12.62 8.34
N GLY A 111 4.29 13.13 9.39
CA GLY A 111 3.10 13.95 9.34
C GLY A 111 3.17 15.13 10.27
N ARG A 112 2.26 16.07 10.13
CA ARG A 112 2.05 17.18 11.05
C ARG A 112 0.63 17.12 11.59
N GLY A 113 0.49 17.20 12.92
CA GLY A 113 -0.83 17.21 13.57
C GLY A 113 -1.63 18.44 13.14
N LYS A 114 -2.90 18.26 12.83
CA LYS A 114 -3.79 19.35 12.38
C LYS A 114 -4.06 20.39 13.47
N THR A 115 -4.16 19.94 14.71
CA THR A 115 -4.49 20.79 15.87
C THR A 115 -3.23 21.24 16.62
N THR A 116 -2.30 20.32 16.83
CA THR A 116 -1.08 20.59 17.63
C THR A 116 0.06 21.11 16.79
N PHE A 117 -0.02 21.01 15.45
CA PHE A 117 1.05 21.32 14.50
C PHE A 117 2.37 20.58 14.75
N ARG A 118 2.37 19.61 15.68
CA ARG A 118 3.56 18.81 16.03
C ARG A 118 3.88 17.82 14.94
N ILE A 119 5.16 17.65 14.68
CA ILE A 119 5.62 16.60 13.77
C ILE A 119 5.53 15.27 14.50
N HIS A 120 4.99 14.28 13.82
CA HIS A 120 4.89 12.91 14.29
C HIS A 120 5.25 11.93 13.17
N PHE A 121 5.50 10.69 13.57
CA PHE A 121 5.84 9.63 12.62
C PHE A 121 4.88 8.46 12.78
N HIS A 122 4.49 7.91 11.65
CA HIS A 122 3.84 6.62 11.57
C HIS A 122 4.84 5.61 11.01
N MET A 123 4.95 4.46 11.63
CA MET A 123 5.87 3.42 11.20
C MET A 123 5.15 2.09 11.10
N ILE A 124 5.41 1.36 10.02
CA ILE A 124 5.11 -0.07 9.92
C ILE A 124 6.46 -0.80 9.96
N SER A 125 6.57 -1.79 10.83
CA SER A 125 7.79 -2.58 10.99
C SER A 125 7.49 -4.07 11.08
N GLU A 126 8.37 -4.90 10.50
CA GLU A 126 8.38 -6.34 10.64
C GLU A 126 9.72 -6.78 11.20
N GLY A 127 9.69 -7.73 12.15
CA GLY A 127 10.87 -8.27 12.82
C GLY A 127 11.40 -7.39 13.97
N VAL A 128 10.76 -6.27 14.30
CA VAL A 128 11.16 -5.38 15.41
C VAL A 128 10.19 -5.57 16.58
N SER A 129 10.73 -5.72 17.80
CA SER A 129 9.89 -5.85 19.00
C SER A 129 9.38 -4.48 19.47
N GLU A 130 8.22 -4.47 20.13
CA GLU A 130 7.66 -3.27 20.76
C GLU A 130 8.65 -2.63 21.75
N LYS A 131 9.31 -3.46 22.57
CA LYS A 131 10.32 -2.99 23.52
C LYS A 131 11.42 -2.19 22.82
N LEU A 132 11.98 -2.72 21.72
CA LEU A 132 13.07 -2.08 21.00
C LEU A 132 12.61 -0.76 20.36
N ILE A 133 11.37 -0.69 19.85
CA ILE A 133 10.78 0.55 19.31
C ILE A 133 10.78 1.63 20.40
N ARG A 134 10.32 1.29 21.61
CA ARG A 134 10.26 2.24 22.75
C ARG A 134 11.64 2.63 23.26
N ASP A 135 12.51 1.67 23.49
CA ASP A 135 13.84 1.89 24.06
C ASP A 135 14.71 2.82 23.17
N LEU A 136 14.56 2.74 21.85
CA LEU A 136 15.33 3.53 20.91
C LEU A 136 14.70 4.87 20.52
N TRP A 137 13.42 5.11 20.84
CA TRP A 137 12.78 6.35 20.44
C TRP A 137 13.26 7.51 21.28
N GLY A 138 13.24 7.61 22.49
CA GLY A 138 13.85 8.57 23.41
C GLY A 138 13.70 10.08 23.12
N LEU A 139 12.84 10.47 22.16
CA LEU A 139 12.67 11.88 21.71
C LEU A 139 11.25 12.38 21.91
N GLY A 140 10.46 11.63 22.67
CA GLY A 140 9.08 11.93 22.94
C GLY A 140 8.25 10.67 23.17
N ASP A 141 6.94 10.79 23.04
CA ASP A 141 6.03 9.71 23.36
C ASP A 141 5.89 8.70 22.21
N VAL A 142 5.80 7.44 22.58
CA VAL A 142 5.28 6.37 21.72
C VAL A 142 3.80 6.22 22.02
N LEU A 143 2.95 6.92 21.26
CA LEU A 143 1.52 7.00 21.54
C LEU A 143 0.79 5.67 21.30
N ARG A 144 1.26 4.89 20.32
CA ARG A 144 0.59 3.67 19.91
C ARG A 144 1.57 2.68 19.33
N ILE A 145 1.49 1.43 19.77
CA ILE A 145 2.05 0.27 19.08
C ILE A 145 0.97 -0.80 19.05
N GLU A 146 0.66 -1.32 17.87
CA GLU A 146 -0.31 -2.40 17.72
C GLU A 146 0.07 -3.30 16.55
N HIS A 147 -0.33 -4.55 16.62
CA HIS A 147 -0.22 -5.47 15.49
C HIS A 147 -1.15 -5.09 14.36
N LEU A 148 -0.74 -5.35 13.13
CA LEU A 148 -1.63 -5.20 11.99
C LEU A 148 -2.78 -6.21 12.09
N ARG A 149 -3.97 -5.78 11.69
CA ARG A 149 -5.20 -6.59 11.82
C ARG A 149 -5.21 -7.77 10.86
N GLU A 150 -5.69 -8.92 11.31
CA GLU A 150 -5.97 -10.06 10.44
C GLU A 150 -7.25 -9.87 9.61
N HIS A 151 -8.20 -9.09 10.12
CA HIS A 151 -9.48 -8.84 9.50
C HIS A 151 -9.72 -7.33 9.35
N ASN A 152 -9.89 -6.89 8.12
CA ASN A 152 -10.21 -5.51 7.79
C ASN A 152 -11.61 -5.44 7.19
N TYR A 153 -12.55 -4.83 7.90
CA TYR A 153 -13.95 -4.72 7.47
C TYR A 153 -14.20 -3.37 6.80
N TYR A 154 -14.86 -3.41 5.63
CA TYR A 154 -15.37 -2.23 4.95
C TYR A 154 -16.76 -2.53 4.42
N ASN A 155 -17.77 -1.70 4.76
CA ASN A 155 -19.18 -1.90 4.42
C ASN A 155 -19.69 -3.34 4.72
N GLY A 156 -19.30 -3.91 5.86
CA GLY A 156 -19.72 -5.24 6.29
C GLY A 156 -19.03 -6.42 5.57
N VAL A 157 -18.12 -6.14 4.64
CA VAL A 157 -17.31 -7.15 3.94
C VAL A 157 -15.95 -7.29 4.61
N ASP A 158 -15.53 -8.52 4.89
CA ASP A 158 -14.20 -8.81 5.40
C ASP A 158 -13.20 -8.89 4.22
N TYR A 159 -12.24 -7.99 4.23
CA TYR A 159 -11.12 -7.94 3.26
C TYR A 159 -9.88 -8.69 3.79
N GLY A 160 -9.99 -9.37 4.94
CA GLY A 160 -8.87 -10.08 5.55
C GLY A 160 -7.67 -9.17 5.78
N ARG A 161 -6.49 -9.63 5.38
CA ARG A 161 -5.21 -8.92 5.52
C ARG A 161 -4.95 -7.89 4.41
N ASP A 162 -5.99 -7.28 3.85
CA ASP A 162 -5.83 -6.19 2.88
C ASP A 162 -5.53 -4.87 3.58
N TYR A 163 -4.29 -4.46 3.55
CA TYR A 163 -3.82 -3.19 4.15
C TYR A 163 -3.86 -1.99 3.19
N THR A 164 -4.57 -2.08 2.07
CA THR A 164 -4.70 -0.96 1.12
C THR A 164 -5.24 0.31 1.79
N GLY A 165 -6.22 0.16 2.70
CA GLY A 165 -6.78 1.29 3.46
C GLY A 165 -5.72 1.99 4.31
N LEU A 166 -4.94 1.22 5.08
CA LEU A 166 -3.84 1.74 5.89
C LEU A 166 -2.76 2.39 5.00
N ALA A 167 -2.38 1.73 3.91
CA ALA A 167 -1.38 2.25 2.99
C ALA A 167 -1.80 3.58 2.36
N ASN A 168 -3.07 3.73 2.00
CA ASN A 168 -3.61 4.99 1.48
C ASN A 168 -3.63 6.08 2.54
N TYR A 169 -4.07 5.76 3.76
CA TYR A 169 -4.02 6.68 4.90
C TYR A 169 -2.58 7.22 5.12
N LEU A 170 -1.59 6.35 5.15
CA LEU A 170 -0.18 6.72 5.32
C LEU A 170 0.38 7.51 4.12
N PHE A 171 -0.05 7.17 2.92
CA PHE A 171 0.34 7.90 1.71
C PHE A 171 -0.14 9.36 1.76
N ASP A 172 -1.32 9.62 2.32
CA ASP A 172 -1.95 10.93 2.39
C ASP A 172 -1.43 11.81 3.54
N HIS A 173 -0.58 11.26 4.44
CA HIS A 173 0.08 12.05 5.49
C HIS A 173 1.14 13.02 4.97
N TRP A 174 1.62 12.81 3.76
CA TRP A 174 2.59 13.70 3.16
C TRP A 174 1.91 14.93 2.56
N THR A 175 2.51 16.10 2.82
CA THR A 175 2.13 17.36 2.17
C THR A 175 3.31 17.95 1.40
N PRO A 176 3.08 18.79 0.35
CA PRO A 176 4.15 19.39 -0.44
C PRO A 176 5.18 20.16 0.40
N GLU A 177 4.74 20.81 1.49
CA GLU A 177 5.61 21.59 2.38
C GLU A 177 6.66 20.71 3.08
N GLN A 178 6.40 19.41 3.23
CA GLN A 178 7.39 18.50 3.80
C GLN A 178 8.60 18.32 2.88
N GLY A 179 8.43 18.48 1.58
CA GLY A 179 9.48 18.22 0.59
C GLY A 179 9.95 16.77 0.56
N GLY A 180 10.89 16.45 -0.33
CA GLY A 180 11.51 15.13 -0.39
C GLY A 180 10.55 13.99 -0.71
N HIS A 181 10.88 12.80 -0.19
CA HIS A 181 10.07 11.59 -0.41
C HIS A 181 8.95 11.45 0.60
N ARG A 182 7.79 10.95 0.16
CA ARG A 182 6.60 10.73 1.00
C ARG A 182 6.86 9.81 2.21
N TRP A 183 7.80 8.88 2.07
CA TRP A 183 8.19 7.97 3.16
C TRP A 183 9.65 7.53 3.01
N LYS A 184 10.20 7.00 4.08
CA LYS A 184 11.47 6.26 4.10
C LYS A 184 11.17 4.78 4.24
N GLN A 185 11.89 3.94 3.49
CA GLN A 185 11.76 2.49 3.58
C GLN A 185 13.12 1.81 3.59
N THR A 186 13.18 0.61 4.14
CA THR A 186 14.36 -0.25 4.06
C THR A 186 14.47 -0.89 2.67
N LYS A 187 15.70 -1.25 2.27
CA LYS A 187 15.96 -1.78 0.92
C LYS A 187 15.56 -3.25 0.73
N ASN A 188 15.33 -3.99 1.81
CA ASN A 188 15.02 -5.41 1.83
C ASN A 188 13.54 -5.76 1.64
N LEU A 189 12.72 -4.81 1.20
CA LEU A 189 11.33 -5.07 0.87
C LEU A 189 11.21 -5.86 -0.43
N LYS A 190 10.37 -6.88 -0.41
CA LYS A 190 10.02 -7.67 -1.60
C LYS A 190 9.15 -6.85 -2.54
N ARG A 191 9.34 -7.02 -3.84
CA ARG A 191 8.46 -6.44 -4.85
C ARG A 191 7.28 -7.37 -5.08
N PRO A 192 6.05 -6.83 -5.28
CA PRO A 192 4.89 -7.62 -5.67
C PRO A 192 5.12 -8.39 -6.95
N GLU A 193 4.58 -9.61 -7.01
CA GLU A 193 4.64 -10.42 -8.22
C GLU A 193 3.68 -9.85 -9.28
N ARG A 194 4.20 -9.63 -10.47
CA ARG A 194 3.46 -9.05 -11.58
C ARG A 194 3.55 -9.94 -12.80
N GLU A 195 2.41 -10.49 -13.22
CA GLU A 195 2.33 -11.29 -14.43
C GLU A 195 2.61 -10.46 -15.68
N GLU A 196 3.12 -11.09 -16.74
CA GLU A 196 3.22 -10.46 -18.05
C GLU A 196 1.82 -10.24 -18.65
N PRO A 197 1.63 -9.14 -19.41
CA PRO A 197 0.36 -8.87 -20.05
C PRO A 197 -0.01 -9.96 -21.06
N THR A 198 -1.24 -10.48 -20.97
CA THR A 198 -1.76 -11.49 -21.90
C THR A 198 -2.96 -10.94 -22.67
N ALA A 199 -3.09 -11.34 -23.95
CA ALA A 199 -4.20 -10.93 -24.80
C ALA A 199 -5.56 -11.35 -24.19
N VAL A 200 -6.54 -10.47 -24.29
CA VAL A 200 -7.91 -10.73 -23.83
C VAL A 200 -8.69 -11.41 -24.94
N LYS A 201 -9.22 -12.62 -24.65
CA LYS A 201 -10.05 -13.40 -25.58
C LYS A 201 -11.56 -13.17 -25.40
N ARG A 202 -11.98 -12.46 -24.33
CA ARG A 202 -13.39 -12.25 -23.98
C ARG A 202 -13.60 -10.79 -23.56
N ASN A 203 -14.79 -10.26 -23.80
CA ASN A 203 -15.15 -8.94 -23.30
C ASN A 203 -15.46 -9.01 -21.80
N TYR A 204 -14.75 -8.21 -21.02
CA TYR A 204 -14.98 -8.00 -19.61
C TYR A 204 -15.64 -6.63 -19.38
N SER A 205 -16.42 -6.55 -18.29
CA SER A 205 -17.00 -5.31 -17.77
C SER A 205 -17.09 -5.41 -16.25
N THR A 206 -17.50 -4.35 -15.58
CA THR A 206 -17.75 -4.37 -14.12
C THR A 206 -18.84 -5.36 -13.72
N THR A 207 -19.84 -5.58 -14.60
CA THR A 207 -20.93 -6.55 -14.41
C THR A 207 -20.55 -7.98 -14.88
N ARG A 208 -19.51 -8.11 -15.71
CA ARG A 208 -18.98 -9.39 -16.20
C ARG A 208 -17.47 -9.45 -15.92
N PRO A 209 -17.07 -9.55 -14.64
CA PRO A 209 -15.67 -9.56 -14.27
C PRO A 209 -14.95 -10.83 -14.75
N PRO A 210 -13.61 -10.78 -14.86
CA PRO A 210 -12.80 -11.99 -15.04
C PRO A 210 -12.98 -12.95 -13.86
N ARG A 211 -12.85 -14.25 -14.13
CA ARG A 211 -12.89 -15.26 -13.06
C ARG A 211 -11.77 -15.00 -12.04
N PRO A 212 -12.09 -14.95 -10.72
CA PRO A 212 -11.08 -14.83 -9.67
C PRO A 212 -10.04 -15.95 -9.75
N PRO A 213 -8.81 -15.72 -9.30
CA PRO A 213 -7.87 -16.80 -9.03
C PRO A 213 -8.46 -17.79 -8.00
N LYS A 214 -7.93 -19.01 -7.98
CA LYS A 214 -8.39 -20.04 -7.01
C LYS A 214 -8.23 -19.53 -5.58
N GLY A 215 -9.29 -19.60 -4.78
CA GLY A 215 -9.33 -19.15 -3.39
C GLY A 215 -9.56 -17.66 -3.19
N TYR A 216 -9.63 -16.87 -4.28
CA TYR A 216 -9.88 -15.43 -4.19
C TYR A 216 -11.35 -15.08 -4.45
N VAL A 217 -11.83 -14.01 -3.83
CA VAL A 217 -13.14 -13.41 -4.07
C VAL A 217 -12.98 -12.00 -4.61
N LEU A 218 -13.88 -11.61 -5.51
CA LEU A 218 -13.95 -10.24 -6.03
C LEU A 218 -14.50 -9.31 -4.95
N VAL A 219 -13.76 -8.25 -4.63
CA VAL A 219 -14.16 -7.23 -3.62
C VAL A 219 -14.36 -5.86 -4.22
N GLU A 220 -13.78 -5.58 -5.39
CA GLU A 220 -13.90 -4.29 -6.05
C GLU A 220 -13.81 -4.43 -7.56
N SER A 221 -14.66 -3.69 -8.29
CA SER A 221 -14.57 -3.55 -9.75
C SER A 221 -14.81 -2.09 -10.14
N LYS A 222 -13.96 -1.57 -11.02
CA LYS A 222 -14.03 -0.20 -11.52
C LYS A 222 -13.77 -0.16 -13.01
N GLU A 223 -14.44 0.76 -13.69
CA GLU A 223 -14.19 1.10 -15.09
C GLU A 223 -13.94 2.61 -15.21
N THR A 224 -12.94 2.98 -15.98
CA THR A 224 -12.68 4.39 -16.28
C THR A 224 -13.29 4.75 -17.64
N GLN A 225 -13.49 6.04 -17.89
CA GLN A 225 -13.99 6.57 -19.16
C GLN A 225 -13.16 6.15 -20.40
N TRP A 226 -11.94 5.63 -20.20
CA TRP A 226 -11.03 5.16 -21.27
C TRP A 226 -11.11 3.65 -21.49
N GLY A 227 -12.11 2.97 -20.91
CA GLY A 227 -12.27 1.53 -21.01
C GLY A 227 -11.20 0.71 -20.25
N TYR A 228 -10.45 1.34 -19.34
CA TYR A 228 -9.59 0.63 -18.41
C TYR A 228 -10.44 0.02 -17.32
N LEU A 229 -10.31 -1.30 -17.15
CA LEU A 229 -10.99 -2.05 -16.11
C LEU A 229 -10.01 -2.44 -15.01
N TYR A 230 -10.45 -2.29 -13.77
CA TYR A 230 -9.72 -2.69 -12.58
C TYR A 230 -10.59 -3.61 -11.73
N PHE A 231 -10.01 -4.73 -11.34
CA PHE A 231 -10.65 -5.72 -10.47
C PHE A 231 -9.70 -6.03 -9.32
N LYS A 232 -10.24 -6.02 -8.10
CA LYS A 232 -9.50 -6.38 -6.89
C LYS A 232 -10.12 -7.64 -6.30
N TYR A 233 -9.27 -8.59 -6.02
CA TYR A 233 -9.62 -9.86 -5.39
C TYR A 233 -8.82 -10.01 -4.11
N VAL A 234 -9.42 -10.63 -3.10
CA VAL A 234 -8.77 -10.94 -1.83
C VAL A 234 -8.84 -12.44 -1.59
N LEU A 235 -7.74 -13.01 -1.13
CA LEU A 235 -7.67 -14.41 -0.75
C LEU A 235 -8.58 -14.66 0.45
N THR A 236 -9.61 -15.45 0.26
CA THR A 236 -10.50 -15.85 1.34
C THR A 236 -9.78 -16.85 2.21
N PRO A 237 -9.67 -16.64 3.55
CA PRO A 237 -9.18 -17.68 4.42
C PRO A 237 -10.05 -18.92 4.24
N PRO A 238 -9.47 -20.14 4.27
CA PRO A 238 -10.25 -21.37 4.17
C PRO A 238 -11.35 -21.31 5.23
N LYS A 239 -12.60 -21.57 4.81
CA LYS A 239 -13.71 -21.65 5.77
C LYS A 239 -13.29 -22.68 6.81
N HIS A 240 -13.06 -22.24 8.05
CA HIS A 240 -12.92 -23.17 9.15
C HIS A 240 -14.17 -24.04 9.12
N GLU A 241 -14.01 -25.33 8.81
CA GLU A 241 -15.09 -26.29 9.02
C GLU A 241 -15.51 -26.12 10.48
N ARG A 242 -16.73 -25.62 10.68
CA ARG A 242 -17.33 -25.58 12.00
C ARG A 242 -17.28 -27.02 12.47
N ARG A 243 -16.36 -27.37 13.40
CA ARG A 243 -16.37 -28.65 14.10
C ARG A 243 -17.80 -28.82 14.59
N ARG A 244 -18.55 -29.74 13.94
CA ARG A 244 -19.86 -30.19 14.45
C ARG A 244 -19.59 -30.63 15.88
N LYS A 245 -20.10 -29.87 16.85
CA LYS A 245 -20.14 -30.34 18.23
C LYS A 245 -20.85 -31.68 18.18
N ARG A 246 -20.14 -32.77 18.49
CA ARG A 246 -20.79 -34.06 18.72
C ARG A 246 -21.79 -33.82 19.84
N PRO A 247 -23.05 -34.35 19.71
CA PRO A 247 -23.96 -34.35 20.85
C PRO A 247 -23.27 -35.12 21.99
N ILE A 248 -23.30 -34.57 23.18
CA ILE A 248 -22.90 -35.26 24.40
C ILE A 248 -24.07 -36.21 24.69
N GLU A 249 -23.81 -37.52 24.54
CA GLU A 249 -24.72 -38.57 25.06
C GLU A 249 -24.63 -38.62 26.60
#